data_eea766b5fe1f6dd55529d090567097e6
#
_entry.id   eea766b5fe1f6dd55529d090567097e6
#
_cell.length_a   1.000
_cell.length_b   1.000
_cell.length_c   1.000
_cell.angle_alpha   90.00
_cell.angle_beta   90.00
_cell.angle_gamma   90.00
#
_symmetry.space_group_name_H-M   'P 1'
#
loop_
_entity.id
_entity.type
_entity.pdbx_description
1 polymer ?
#
loop_
_entity_poly.entity_id
_entity_poly.type
_entity_poly.pdbx_seq_one_letter_code
_entity_poly.pdbx_strand_id
1 'polypeptide(L)'
;DTPGFAGSSAYYLRYMDPRNDKALVAKDVDEYWRNVDLYIGGTEHATGHLIYSRFWNKFLFDLGIVCEEEPFKKLINQGMIQGRSNFVYRINGTNKFVSLNLKDQYEVTPIHVDVNIVSNDLLDIEAFKNWRPEYNDAEFVLEDGKYICGWAVEKMSKSMFNVVNPDMIVEKYGADTLRLYEMFLGPLEQSKPWDTNGIDGVHRFLKKLWGLFFGNTDTLQVTDAEPTADELKSLHKLIKKVTFDIEHFSYLSLI
;
A
#
# COMPACT_ATOMS: atom_id res chain seq x y z
N ASP A 1 -34.91 1.13 2.19
CA ASP A 1 -33.46 1.33 2.23
C ASP A 1 -32.87 0.44 3.31
N THR A 2 -32.02 -0.50 2.91
CA THR A 2 -31.32 -1.37 3.84
C THR A 2 -30.27 -0.56 4.60
N PRO A 3 -30.13 -0.72 5.94
CA PRO A 3 -29.08 -0.05 6.70
C PRO A 3 -27.72 -0.27 6.04
N GLY A 4 -26.89 0.78 5.97
CA GLY A 4 -25.70 0.91 5.12
C GLY A 4 -24.69 -0.24 5.07
N PHE A 5 -24.71 -1.18 6.05
CA PHE A 5 -23.76 -2.31 6.06
C PHE A 5 -24.29 -3.61 5.45
N ALA A 6 -25.60 -3.76 5.21
CA ALA A 6 -26.16 -5.03 4.72
C ALA A 6 -25.71 -5.34 3.27
N GLY A 7 -25.78 -4.35 2.38
CA GLY A 7 -25.34 -4.53 0.98
C GLY A 7 -23.86 -4.84 0.87
N SER A 8 -23.02 -4.09 1.58
CA SER A 8 -21.56 -4.31 1.59
C SER A 8 -21.15 -5.62 2.26
N SER A 9 -22.00 -6.20 3.10
CA SER A 9 -21.70 -7.45 3.80
C SER A 9 -21.96 -8.69 2.98
N ALA A 10 -22.85 -8.63 1.97
CA ALA A 10 -23.25 -9.76 1.13
C ALA A 10 -22.97 -9.53 -0.36
N TYR A 11 -22.18 -8.53 -0.73
CA TYR A 11 -21.96 -8.15 -2.13
C TYR A 11 -21.34 -9.28 -2.96
N TYR A 12 -20.51 -10.16 -2.37
CA TYR A 12 -19.88 -11.29 -3.04
C TYR A 12 -20.91 -12.26 -3.61
N LEU A 13 -22.05 -12.46 -2.93
CA LEU A 13 -23.15 -13.28 -3.43
C LEU A 13 -23.78 -12.65 -4.68
N ARG A 14 -24.00 -11.32 -4.64
CA ARG A 14 -24.51 -10.58 -5.80
C ARG A 14 -23.53 -10.63 -6.98
N TYR A 15 -22.23 -10.65 -6.73
CA TYR A 15 -21.21 -10.75 -7.79
C TYR A 15 -21.21 -12.10 -8.50
N MET A 16 -21.65 -13.18 -7.83
CA MET A 16 -21.82 -14.50 -8.46
C MET A 16 -22.94 -14.47 -9.51
N ASP A 17 -24.00 -13.67 -9.27
CA ASP A 17 -25.19 -13.61 -10.12
C ASP A 17 -25.71 -12.15 -10.29
N PRO A 18 -24.93 -11.29 -10.97
CA PRO A 18 -25.15 -9.86 -10.93
C PRO A 18 -26.40 -9.38 -11.70
N ARG A 19 -26.95 -10.21 -12.59
CA ARG A 19 -28.12 -9.87 -13.42
C ARG A 19 -29.42 -10.53 -12.94
N ASN A 20 -29.40 -11.23 -11.83
CA ASN A 20 -30.58 -11.86 -11.28
C ASN A 20 -31.50 -10.82 -10.63
N ASP A 21 -32.68 -10.66 -11.16
CA ASP A 21 -33.72 -9.76 -10.68
C ASP A 21 -34.74 -10.42 -9.73
N LYS A 22 -34.66 -11.74 -9.54
CA LYS A 22 -35.60 -12.54 -8.75
C LYS A 22 -35.07 -12.98 -7.41
N ALA A 23 -33.76 -13.17 -7.28
CA ALA A 23 -33.11 -13.65 -6.07
C ALA A 23 -31.77 -12.93 -5.86
N LEU A 24 -31.23 -12.98 -4.64
CA LEU A 24 -29.90 -12.48 -4.32
C LEU A 24 -28.83 -13.23 -5.14
N VAL A 25 -28.99 -14.55 -5.24
CA VAL A 25 -28.20 -15.47 -6.06
C VAL A 25 -29.09 -16.66 -6.41
N ALA A 26 -29.01 -17.19 -7.62
CA ALA A 26 -29.71 -18.42 -8.00
C ALA A 26 -29.02 -19.63 -7.34
N LYS A 27 -29.80 -20.66 -6.99
CA LYS A 27 -29.30 -21.83 -6.27
C LYS A 27 -28.21 -22.59 -7.02
N ASP A 28 -28.39 -22.79 -8.32
CA ASP A 28 -27.41 -23.45 -9.18
C ASP A 28 -26.10 -22.64 -9.34
N VAL A 29 -26.21 -21.32 -9.32
CA VAL A 29 -25.05 -20.42 -9.35
C VAL A 29 -24.29 -20.45 -8.02
N ASP A 30 -25.01 -20.44 -6.88
CA ASP A 30 -24.42 -20.56 -5.56
C ASP A 30 -23.75 -21.94 -5.37
N GLU A 31 -24.40 -23.01 -5.79
CA GLU A 31 -23.82 -24.37 -5.75
C GLU A 31 -22.59 -24.54 -6.65
N TYR A 32 -22.48 -23.76 -7.75
CA TYR A 32 -21.31 -23.75 -8.63
C TYR A 32 -20.13 -22.99 -8.03
N TRP A 33 -20.34 -21.76 -7.58
CA TRP A 33 -19.27 -20.89 -7.06
C TRP A 33 -18.93 -21.21 -5.59
N ARG A 34 -19.91 -21.60 -4.80
CA ARG A 34 -19.81 -21.89 -3.36
C ARG A 34 -19.26 -20.69 -2.59
N ASN A 35 -18.52 -20.92 -1.52
CA ASN A 35 -17.83 -19.86 -0.78
C ASN A 35 -16.60 -19.32 -1.55
N VAL A 36 -16.25 -18.08 -1.28
CA VAL A 36 -15.13 -17.37 -1.94
C VAL A 36 -13.81 -18.09 -1.62
N ASP A 37 -13.04 -18.42 -2.65
CA ASP A 37 -11.78 -19.17 -2.49
C ASP A 37 -10.70 -18.36 -1.76
N LEU A 38 -10.59 -17.06 -2.07
CA LEU A 38 -9.62 -16.15 -1.48
C LEU A 38 -10.24 -14.78 -1.30
N TYR A 39 -10.21 -14.29 -0.06
CA TYR A 39 -10.68 -12.95 0.31
C TYR A 39 -9.55 -12.15 0.92
N ILE A 40 -9.19 -11.02 0.27
CA ILE A 40 -8.09 -10.15 0.69
C ILE A 40 -8.65 -8.77 1.02
N GLY A 41 -8.30 -8.24 2.19
CA GLY A 41 -8.74 -6.90 2.61
C GLY A 41 -7.88 -6.36 3.75
N GLY A 42 -7.98 -5.06 4.00
CA GLY A 42 -7.26 -4.41 5.09
C GLY A 42 -7.74 -4.88 6.47
N THR A 43 -6.83 -4.85 7.43
CA THR A 43 -7.11 -5.23 8.83
C THR A 43 -8.16 -4.33 9.50
N GLU A 44 -8.38 -3.12 9.00
CA GLU A 44 -9.41 -2.18 9.48
C GLU A 44 -10.84 -2.69 9.27
N HIS A 45 -11.04 -3.65 8.38
CA HIS A 45 -12.34 -4.28 8.13
C HIS A 45 -12.64 -5.49 9.02
N ALA A 46 -11.67 -5.93 9.84
CA ALA A 46 -11.79 -7.14 10.64
C ALA A 46 -12.93 -7.09 11.67
N THR A 47 -13.16 -5.93 12.28
CA THR A 47 -14.19 -5.73 13.32
C THR A 47 -15.54 -5.27 12.79
N GLY A 48 -15.64 -4.90 11.54
CA GLY A 48 -16.89 -4.44 10.92
C GLY A 48 -17.34 -5.39 9.82
N HIS A 49 -16.89 -5.14 8.61
CA HIS A 49 -17.32 -5.85 7.41
C HIS A 49 -17.22 -7.39 7.52
N LEU A 50 -16.12 -7.93 8.07
CA LEU A 50 -15.93 -9.38 8.14
C LEU A 50 -16.89 -10.05 9.12
N ILE A 51 -17.19 -9.42 10.27
CA ILE A 51 -18.18 -9.91 11.23
C ILE A 51 -19.56 -9.89 10.59
N TYR A 52 -19.94 -8.82 9.91
CA TYR A 52 -21.25 -8.72 9.26
C TYR A 52 -21.37 -9.69 8.08
N SER A 53 -20.32 -9.85 7.26
CA SER A 53 -20.33 -10.83 6.15
C SER A 53 -20.54 -12.25 6.65
N ARG A 54 -19.84 -12.62 7.72
CA ARG A 54 -20.00 -13.95 8.34
C ARG A 54 -21.38 -14.13 8.95
N PHE A 55 -21.89 -13.12 9.67
CA PHE A 55 -23.24 -13.15 10.26
C PHE A 55 -24.32 -13.33 9.18
N TRP A 56 -24.28 -12.50 8.12
CA TRP A 56 -25.25 -12.61 7.01
C TRP A 56 -25.16 -13.95 6.29
N ASN A 57 -23.97 -14.44 6.02
CA ASN A 57 -23.82 -15.73 5.33
C ASN A 57 -24.39 -16.88 6.15
N LYS A 58 -24.12 -16.94 7.45
CA LYS A 58 -24.68 -17.96 8.36
C LYS A 58 -26.20 -17.86 8.44
N PHE A 59 -26.74 -16.67 8.53
CA PHE A 59 -28.20 -16.46 8.51
C PHE A 59 -28.83 -16.93 7.20
N LEU A 60 -28.22 -16.62 6.05
CA LEU A 60 -28.70 -17.09 4.76
C LEU A 60 -28.54 -18.62 4.59
N PHE A 61 -27.52 -19.20 5.18
CA PHE A 61 -27.34 -20.67 5.23
C PHE A 61 -28.43 -21.33 6.06
N ASP A 62 -28.76 -20.80 7.24
CA ASP A 62 -29.86 -21.32 8.08
C ASP A 62 -31.22 -21.25 7.38
N LEU A 63 -31.40 -20.29 6.47
CA LEU A 63 -32.60 -20.18 5.63
C LEU A 63 -32.55 -21.06 4.37
N GLY A 64 -31.46 -21.76 4.11
CA GLY A 64 -31.26 -22.61 2.92
C GLY A 64 -31.11 -21.81 1.62
N ILE A 65 -30.71 -20.52 1.69
CA ILE A 65 -30.50 -19.63 0.54
C ILE A 65 -29.13 -19.82 -0.07
N VAL A 66 -28.11 -20.05 0.77
CA VAL A 66 -26.72 -20.35 0.34
C VAL A 66 -26.31 -21.75 0.78
N CYS A 67 -25.41 -22.40 0.03
CA CYS A 67 -25.02 -23.79 0.23
C CYS A 67 -23.85 -23.96 1.22
N GLU A 68 -23.15 -22.89 1.59
CA GLU A 68 -22.00 -22.92 2.49
C GLU A 68 -22.23 -22.09 3.76
N GLU A 69 -21.84 -22.63 4.91
CA GLU A 69 -21.99 -21.95 6.19
C GLU A 69 -21.01 -20.76 6.34
N GLU A 70 -19.77 -20.91 5.89
CA GLU A 70 -18.75 -19.89 5.96
C GLU A 70 -18.57 -19.18 4.61
N PRO A 71 -18.48 -17.82 4.57
CA PRO A 71 -18.43 -17.09 3.31
C PRO A 71 -17.11 -17.24 2.56
N PHE A 72 -15.99 -17.42 3.27
CA PHE A 72 -14.64 -17.38 2.73
C PHE A 72 -13.85 -18.64 3.12
N LYS A 73 -13.20 -19.30 2.14
CA LYS A 73 -12.30 -20.46 2.38
C LYS A 73 -10.96 -20.00 2.97
N LYS A 74 -10.43 -18.88 2.45
CA LYS A 74 -9.17 -18.29 2.89
C LYS A 74 -9.31 -16.79 3.00
N LEU A 75 -8.94 -16.26 4.16
CA LEU A 75 -8.93 -14.83 4.44
C LEU A 75 -7.49 -14.38 4.67
N ILE A 76 -7.10 -13.30 4.02
CA ILE A 76 -5.83 -12.62 4.25
C ILE A 76 -6.13 -11.16 4.58
N ASN A 77 -5.74 -10.75 5.78
CA ASN A 77 -5.78 -9.36 6.19
C ASN A 77 -4.42 -8.72 5.92
N GLN A 78 -4.36 -7.87 4.89
CA GLN A 78 -3.13 -7.17 4.55
C GLN A 78 -2.79 -6.10 5.57
N GLY A 79 -1.50 -5.94 5.85
CA GLY A 79 -0.98 -4.87 6.70
C GLY A 79 -1.11 -3.51 6.03
N MET A 80 -1.07 -2.45 6.85
CA MET A 80 -1.15 -1.07 6.36
C MET A 80 0.20 -0.60 5.84
N ILE A 81 0.19 0.21 4.77
CA ILE A 81 1.33 1.02 4.39
C ILE A 81 1.33 2.26 5.28
N GLN A 82 2.41 2.44 6.03
CA GLN A 82 2.58 3.52 7.00
C GLN A 82 3.38 4.65 6.40
N GLY A 83 3.13 5.87 6.87
CA GLY A 83 3.90 7.05 6.51
C GLY A 83 5.10 7.25 7.41
N ARG A 84 6.11 7.92 6.89
CA ARG A 84 7.18 8.49 7.69
C ARG A 84 6.78 9.92 8.04
N SER A 85 6.45 10.16 9.32
CA SER A 85 6.23 11.50 9.83
C SER A 85 7.55 12.17 10.13
N ASN A 86 7.65 13.46 9.84
CA ASN A 86 8.79 14.27 10.23
C ASN A 86 8.36 15.29 11.28
N PHE A 87 9.30 15.65 12.15
CA PHE A 87 9.04 16.56 13.26
C PHE A 87 10.04 17.70 13.28
N VAL A 88 9.51 18.90 13.54
CA VAL A 88 10.29 20.04 14.01
C VAL A 88 10.00 20.27 15.48
N TYR A 89 10.95 20.80 16.21
CA TYR A 89 10.88 20.97 17.66
C TYR A 89 10.79 22.45 18.03
N ARG A 90 9.59 22.89 18.40
CA ARG A 90 9.34 24.26 18.81
C ARG A 90 9.76 24.46 20.26
N ILE A 91 10.60 25.46 20.53
CA ILE A 91 10.94 25.86 21.91
C ILE A 91 9.69 26.49 22.54
N ASN A 92 9.27 25.96 23.69
CA ASN A 92 8.03 26.33 24.34
C ASN A 92 7.91 27.84 24.58
N GLY A 93 6.74 28.41 24.29
CA GLY A 93 6.47 29.84 24.45
C GLY A 93 7.14 30.78 23.42
N THR A 94 7.77 30.23 22.37
CA THR A 94 8.46 31.03 21.36
C THR A 94 8.04 30.64 19.93
N ASN A 95 8.51 31.38 18.91
CA ASN A 95 8.47 30.98 17.51
C ASN A 95 9.86 30.52 17.01
N LYS A 96 10.64 29.86 17.90
CA LYS A 96 11.95 29.31 17.58
C LYS A 96 11.90 27.80 17.52
N PHE A 97 12.59 27.25 16.56
CA PHE A 97 12.67 25.81 16.29
C PHE A 97 14.11 25.33 16.42
N VAL A 98 14.32 24.27 17.19
CA VAL A 98 15.65 23.70 17.43
C VAL A 98 15.81 22.38 16.68
N SER A 99 16.97 22.19 16.06
CA SER A 99 17.33 20.96 15.34
C SER A 99 17.39 19.74 16.29
N LEU A 100 17.14 18.55 15.73
CA LEU A 100 16.93 17.29 16.45
C LEU A 100 17.96 17.03 17.57
N ASN A 101 19.26 17.12 17.29
CA ASN A 101 20.30 16.73 18.26
C ASN A 101 20.55 17.80 19.33
N LEU A 102 20.00 19.00 19.17
CA LEU A 102 20.09 20.09 20.13
C LEU A 102 18.85 20.22 21.02
N LYS A 103 17.78 19.47 20.73
CA LYS A 103 16.47 19.61 21.37
C LYS A 103 16.50 19.40 22.89
N ASP A 104 17.38 18.52 23.38
CA ASP A 104 17.47 18.16 24.81
C ASP A 104 18.05 19.31 25.67
N GLN A 105 18.53 20.38 25.04
CA GLN A 105 18.99 21.61 25.71
C GLN A 105 17.83 22.58 25.99
N TYR A 106 16.62 22.29 25.52
CA TYR A 106 15.45 23.17 25.57
C TYR A 106 14.20 22.40 25.98
N GLU A 107 13.24 23.09 26.55
CA GLU A 107 11.87 22.56 26.65
C GLU A 107 11.16 22.73 25.32
N VAL A 108 10.88 21.64 24.64
CA VAL A 108 10.33 21.66 23.27
C VAL A 108 9.03 20.89 23.13
N THR A 109 8.22 21.32 22.16
CA THR A 109 7.05 20.58 21.68
C THR A 109 7.31 20.11 20.25
N PRO A 110 7.23 18.80 19.95
CA PRO A 110 7.32 18.28 18.60
C PRO A 110 6.08 18.66 17.79
N ILE A 111 6.30 19.10 16.56
CA ILE A 111 5.23 19.46 15.61
C ILE A 111 5.47 18.68 14.32
N HIS A 112 4.43 18.01 13.83
CA HIS A 112 4.47 17.36 12.52
C HIS A 112 4.68 18.39 11.41
N VAL A 113 5.54 18.05 10.46
CA VAL A 113 5.85 18.89 9.32
C VAL A 113 5.58 18.11 8.02
N ASP A 114 5.17 18.83 6.97
CA ASP A 114 4.87 18.24 5.67
C ASP A 114 6.08 17.49 5.11
N VAL A 115 5.91 16.23 4.74
CA VAL A 115 6.97 15.39 4.18
C VAL A 115 7.56 15.95 2.89
N ASN A 116 6.82 16.78 2.17
CA ASN A 116 7.27 17.37 0.90
C ASN A 116 8.28 18.51 1.09
N ILE A 117 8.42 19.06 2.30
CA ILE A 117 9.41 20.10 2.62
C ILE A 117 10.58 19.57 3.47
N VAL A 118 10.71 18.24 3.55
CA VAL A 118 11.83 17.55 4.22
C VAL A 118 12.49 16.60 3.22
N SER A 119 13.80 16.70 3.07
CA SER A 119 14.59 15.82 2.21
C SER A 119 15.79 15.27 2.95
N ASN A 120 15.92 13.93 3.03
CA ASN A 120 17.00 13.26 3.79
C ASN A 120 17.15 13.82 5.21
N ASP A 121 16.02 13.95 5.92
CA ASP A 121 15.89 14.52 7.26
C ASP A 121 16.22 16.02 7.39
N LEU A 122 16.55 16.69 6.31
CA LEU A 122 16.82 18.12 6.30
C LEU A 122 15.58 18.91 5.94
N LEU A 123 15.24 19.89 6.78
CA LEU A 123 14.13 20.81 6.55
C LEU A 123 14.51 21.85 5.49
N ASP A 124 13.63 22.08 4.53
CA ASP A 124 13.64 23.29 3.72
C ASP A 124 13.04 24.43 4.55
N ILE A 125 13.92 25.26 5.11
CA ILE A 125 13.55 26.34 6.03
C ILE A 125 12.67 27.39 5.35
N GLU A 126 12.95 27.73 4.10
CA GLU A 126 12.17 28.73 3.37
C GLU A 126 10.77 28.17 3.02
N ALA A 127 10.70 26.92 2.61
CA ALA A 127 9.41 26.26 2.39
C ALA A 127 8.61 26.15 3.70
N PHE A 128 9.26 25.89 4.84
CA PHE A 128 8.61 25.83 6.15
C PHE A 128 8.04 27.20 6.57
N LYS A 129 8.79 28.28 6.41
CA LYS A 129 8.32 29.64 6.71
C LYS A 129 7.10 30.01 5.87
N ASN A 130 7.06 29.56 4.62
CA ASN A 130 5.95 29.83 3.71
C ASN A 130 4.79 28.82 3.83
N TRP A 131 4.97 27.73 4.56
CA TRP A 131 3.96 26.66 4.70
C TRP A 131 2.72 27.12 5.48
N ARG A 132 2.94 27.95 6.53
CA ARG A 132 1.84 28.52 7.33
C ARG A 132 2.17 29.94 7.79
N PRO A 133 1.18 30.83 7.84
CA PRO A 133 1.41 32.22 8.23
C PRO A 133 2.09 32.39 9.61
N GLU A 134 1.78 31.50 10.57
CA GLU A 134 2.37 31.52 11.91
C GLU A 134 3.88 31.23 11.94
N TYR A 135 4.46 30.73 10.85
CA TYR A 135 5.88 30.38 10.75
C TYR A 135 6.71 31.39 9.92
N ASN A 136 6.08 32.43 9.37
CA ASN A 136 6.79 33.41 8.53
C ASN A 136 8.01 34.04 9.23
N ASP A 137 7.86 34.32 10.55
CA ASP A 137 8.93 34.91 11.37
C ASP A 137 9.67 33.87 12.22
N ALA A 138 9.60 32.58 11.86
CA ALA A 138 10.25 31.52 12.61
C ALA A 138 11.77 31.66 12.60
N GLU A 139 12.37 31.49 13.77
CA GLU A 139 13.83 31.44 13.96
C GLU A 139 14.28 29.99 14.18
N PHE A 140 15.51 29.68 13.78
CA PHE A 140 16.03 28.31 13.83
C PHE A 140 17.37 28.24 14.55
N VAL A 141 17.49 27.26 15.46
CA VAL A 141 18.75 26.83 16.08
C VAL A 141 19.26 25.63 15.27
N LEU A 142 20.31 25.88 14.50
CA LEU A 142 20.81 24.95 13.49
C LEU A 142 22.01 24.13 14.00
N GLU A 143 22.21 22.96 13.39
CA GLU A 143 23.40 22.14 13.50
C GLU A 143 24.23 22.30 12.22
N ASP A 144 25.45 22.83 12.32
CA ASP A 144 26.34 23.07 11.18
C ASP A 144 25.64 23.75 9.98
N GLY A 145 24.77 24.73 10.29
CA GLY A 145 24.02 25.50 9.30
C GLY A 145 22.82 24.77 8.69
N LYS A 146 22.43 23.61 9.22
CA LYS A 146 21.31 22.79 8.75
C LYS A 146 20.31 22.55 9.87
N TYR A 147 19.04 22.36 9.50
CA TYR A 147 18.00 21.92 10.42
C TYR A 147 17.68 20.45 10.17
N ILE A 148 17.95 19.60 11.15
CA ILE A 148 17.68 18.18 11.11
C ILE A 148 16.34 17.91 11.79
N CYS A 149 15.40 17.30 11.08
CA CYS A 149 14.09 16.89 11.59
C CYS A 149 14.20 15.56 12.36
N GLY A 150 13.34 15.38 13.34
CA GLY A 150 13.03 14.06 13.86
C GLY A 150 12.10 13.30 12.92
N TRP A 151 11.94 12.00 13.14
CA TRP A 151 11.02 11.17 12.38
C TRP A 151 10.45 10.02 13.19
N ALA A 152 9.28 9.54 12.77
CA ALA A 152 8.66 8.30 13.26
C ALA A 152 7.83 7.64 12.16
N VAL A 153 7.67 6.33 12.26
CA VAL A 153 6.74 5.59 11.37
C VAL A 153 5.37 5.60 12.02
N GLU A 154 4.38 6.17 11.32
CA GLU A 154 3.02 6.34 11.82
C GLU A 154 2.00 5.99 10.74
N LYS A 155 0.73 5.84 11.13
CA LYS A 155 -0.36 5.72 10.17
C LYS A 155 -0.41 6.96 9.27
N MET A 156 -0.55 6.75 7.96
CA MET A 156 -0.74 7.88 7.03
C MET A 156 -2.04 8.63 7.35
N SER A 157 -1.94 9.92 7.57
CA SER A 157 -3.10 10.80 7.72
C SER A 157 -2.78 12.23 7.31
N LYS A 158 -3.81 12.95 6.86
CA LYS A 158 -3.67 14.38 6.49
C LYS A 158 -3.22 15.24 7.67
N SER A 159 -3.65 14.90 8.90
CA SER A 159 -3.27 15.64 10.11
C SER A 159 -1.82 15.44 10.55
N MET A 160 -1.18 14.37 10.08
CA MET A 160 0.24 14.07 10.34
C MET A 160 1.15 14.52 9.20
N PHE A 161 0.60 15.05 8.10
CA PHE A 161 1.33 15.54 6.93
C PHE A 161 2.34 14.53 6.34
N ASN A 162 2.02 13.23 6.47
CA ASN A 162 2.86 12.11 6.07
C ASN A 162 2.24 11.27 4.95
N VAL A 163 1.24 11.82 4.25
CA VAL A 163 0.56 11.13 3.15
C VAL A 163 1.40 11.19 1.89
N VAL A 164 1.63 10.04 1.27
CA VAL A 164 2.17 9.94 -0.09
C VAL A 164 1.01 9.95 -1.08
N ASN A 165 1.01 10.89 -2.03
CA ASN A 165 -0.03 10.96 -3.05
C ASN A 165 0.30 9.97 -4.19
N PRO A 166 -0.55 8.95 -4.43
CA PRO A 166 -0.35 7.98 -5.51
C PRO A 166 -0.24 8.63 -6.89
N ASP A 167 -1.00 9.70 -7.16
CA ASP A 167 -0.99 10.37 -8.46
C ASP A 167 0.39 10.93 -8.81
N MET A 168 1.08 11.54 -7.83
CA MET A 168 2.45 12.03 -8.01
C MET A 168 3.45 10.90 -8.29
N ILE A 169 3.26 9.75 -7.64
CA ILE A 169 4.10 8.57 -7.88
C ILE A 169 3.84 7.99 -9.26
N VAL A 170 2.57 7.90 -9.67
CA VAL A 170 2.18 7.42 -11.01
C VAL A 170 2.72 8.35 -12.09
N GLU A 171 2.64 9.66 -11.92
CA GLU A 171 3.18 10.64 -12.87
C GLU A 171 4.69 10.49 -13.05
N LYS A 172 5.42 10.27 -11.94
CA LYS A 172 6.88 10.18 -11.96
C LYS A 172 7.41 8.81 -12.42
N TYR A 173 6.77 7.72 -12.00
CA TYR A 173 7.31 6.36 -12.15
C TYR A 173 6.42 5.43 -12.98
N GLY A 174 5.17 5.80 -13.23
CA GLY A 174 4.17 4.96 -13.87
C GLY A 174 3.40 4.06 -12.88
N ALA A 175 2.18 3.71 -13.26
CA ALA A 175 1.27 2.90 -12.44
C ALA A 175 1.82 1.48 -12.17
N ASP A 176 2.46 0.86 -13.15
CA ASP A 176 3.04 -0.49 -13.00
C ASP A 176 4.15 -0.51 -11.94
N THR A 177 4.99 0.54 -11.90
CA THR A 177 6.04 0.68 -10.88
C THR A 177 5.43 0.80 -9.49
N LEU A 178 4.41 1.64 -9.31
CA LEU A 178 3.72 1.81 -8.03
C LEU A 178 3.13 0.47 -7.56
N ARG A 179 2.33 -0.19 -8.38
CA ARG A 179 1.67 -1.46 -8.05
C ARG A 179 2.67 -2.57 -7.69
N LEU A 180 3.74 -2.68 -8.48
CA LEU A 180 4.78 -3.67 -8.23
C LEU A 180 5.55 -3.35 -6.93
N TYR A 181 5.80 -2.07 -6.67
CA TYR A 181 6.47 -1.62 -5.45
C TYR A 181 5.64 -1.90 -4.18
N GLU A 182 4.33 -1.70 -4.21
CA GLU A 182 3.44 -2.03 -3.09
C GLU A 182 3.53 -3.52 -2.71
N MET A 183 3.62 -4.39 -3.69
CA MET A 183 3.82 -5.83 -3.47
C MET A 183 5.24 -6.17 -2.99
N PHE A 184 6.23 -5.37 -3.38
CA PHE A 184 7.64 -5.55 -3.02
C PHE A 184 7.97 -5.06 -1.61
N LEU A 185 7.20 -4.15 -1.01
CA LEU A 185 7.51 -3.53 0.28
C LEU A 185 7.71 -4.52 1.43
N GLY A 186 7.14 -5.73 1.36
CA GLY A 186 7.30 -6.74 2.41
C GLY A 186 6.18 -7.79 2.42
N PRO A 187 6.16 -8.68 3.42
CA PRO A 187 5.10 -9.68 3.56
C PRO A 187 3.72 -9.03 3.62
N LEU A 188 2.74 -9.63 2.92
CA LEU A 188 1.42 -9.02 2.70
C LEU A 188 0.68 -8.67 4.00
N GLU A 189 0.80 -9.52 5.03
CA GLU A 189 0.08 -9.36 6.30
C GLU A 189 0.73 -8.38 7.28
N GLN A 190 1.95 -7.89 6.97
CA GLN A 190 2.67 -6.98 7.86
C GLN A 190 2.49 -5.52 7.43
N SER A 191 2.34 -4.64 8.42
CA SER A 191 2.41 -3.20 8.18
C SER A 191 3.85 -2.78 7.84
N LYS A 192 4.00 -1.84 6.91
CA LYS A 192 5.29 -1.46 6.32
C LYS A 192 5.37 0.04 6.15
N PRO A 193 6.53 0.66 6.45
CA PRO A 193 6.74 2.06 6.12
C PRO A 193 6.91 2.23 4.61
N TRP A 194 6.30 3.27 4.06
CA TRP A 194 6.60 3.73 2.72
C TRP A 194 8.01 4.31 2.66
N ASP A 195 8.82 3.86 1.70
CA ASP A 195 10.13 4.43 1.39
C ASP A 195 10.18 4.83 -0.09
N THR A 196 10.12 6.13 -0.35
CA THR A 196 10.16 6.68 -1.72
C THR A 196 11.47 6.33 -2.45
N ASN A 197 12.57 6.11 -1.72
CA ASN A 197 13.85 5.76 -2.35
C ASN A 197 13.87 4.31 -2.87
N GLY A 198 13.10 3.42 -2.24
CA GLY A 198 13.01 2.01 -2.65
C GLY A 198 12.36 1.78 -4.01
N ILE A 199 11.49 2.70 -4.45
CA ILE A 199 10.73 2.56 -5.71
C ILE A 199 11.63 2.60 -6.96
N ASP A 200 12.79 3.27 -6.89
CA ASP A 200 13.74 3.35 -8.00
C ASP A 200 14.29 1.97 -8.41
N GLY A 201 14.42 1.05 -7.45
CA GLY A 201 14.84 -0.33 -7.71
C GLY A 201 13.85 -1.06 -8.61
N VAL A 202 12.58 -0.97 -8.27
CA VAL A 202 11.47 -1.57 -9.02
C VAL A 202 11.33 -0.93 -10.40
N HIS A 203 11.43 0.39 -10.49
CA HIS A 203 11.38 1.10 -11.77
C HIS A 203 12.51 0.66 -12.72
N ARG A 204 13.74 0.52 -12.21
CA ARG A 204 14.88 0.00 -12.99
C ARG A 204 14.67 -1.43 -13.43
N PHE A 205 14.06 -2.28 -12.60
CA PHE A 205 13.71 -3.64 -12.97
C PHE A 205 12.75 -3.66 -14.17
N LEU A 206 11.65 -2.88 -14.12
CA LEU A 206 10.70 -2.80 -15.24
C LEU A 206 11.35 -2.29 -16.53
N LYS A 207 12.22 -1.28 -16.43
CA LYS A 207 12.98 -0.80 -17.60
C LYS A 207 13.90 -1.88 -18.21
N LYS A 208 14.58 -2.66 -17.36
CA LYS A 208 15.41 -3.76 -17.83
C LYS A 208 14.56 -4.86 -18.49
N LEU A 209 13.43 -5.22 -17.85
CA LEU A 209 12.51 -6.20 -18.41
C LEU A 209 11.98 -5.76 -19.78
N TRP A 210 11.56 -4.50 -19.91
CA TRP A 210 11.15 -3.93 -21.19
C TRP A 210 12.25 -4.01 -22.24
N GLY A 211 13.47 -3.66 -21.85
CA GLY A 211 14.64 -3.70 -22.74
C GLY A 211 14.99 -5.09 -23.27
N LEU A 212 14.61 -6.17 -22.57
CA LEU A 212 14.79 -7.54 -23.09
C LEU A 212 13.90 -7.83 -24.31
N PHE A 213 12.75 -7.20 -24.40
CA PHE A 213 11.78 -7.44 -25.47
C PHE A 213 11.86 -6.41 -26.60
N PHE A 214 12.15 -5.15 -26.28
CA PHE A 214 12.08 -4.06 -27.24
C PHE A 214 13.44 -3.40 -27.52
N GLY A 215 14.44 -3.60 -26.65
CA GLY A 215 15.75 -2.94 -26.77
C GLY A 215 15.60 -1.41 -26.73
N ASN A 216 16.16 -0.74 -27.75
CA ASN A 216 16.03 0.71 -27.94
C ASN A 216 15.03 1.07 -29.05
N THR A 217 14.17 0.14 -29.44
CA THR A 217 13.17 0.31 -30.50
C THR A 217 11.76 0.04 -29.95
N ASP A 218 10.74 0.48 -30.69
CA ASP A 218 9.34 0.16 -30.36
C ASP A 218 8.88 -1.17 -30.97
N THR A 219 9.80 -1.92 -31.59
CA THR A 219 9.51 -3.20 -32.22
C THR A 219 9.96 -4.35 -31.32
N LEU A 220 9.07 -5.34 -31.15
CA LEU A 220 9.36 -6.55 -30.38
C LEU A 220 10.56 -7.31 -31.00
N GLN A 221 11.59 -7.51 -30.20
CA GLN A 221 12.85 -8.16 -30.58
C GLN A 221 12.92 -9.57 -29.99
N VAL A 222 12.06 -10.45 -30.48
CA VAL A 222 12.10 -11.89 -30.17
C VAL A 222 12.39 -12.67 -31.42
N THR A 223 12.97 -13.86 -31.27
CA THR A 223 13.28 -14.76 -32.36
C THR A 223 12.56 -16.09 -32.17
N ASP A 224 12.30 -16.79 -33.27
CA ASP A 224 11.74 -18.15 -33.27
C ASP A 224 12.82 -19.23 -33.11
N ALA A 225 14.04 -18.86 -32.71
CA ALA A 225 15.13 -19.79 -32.49
C ALA A 225 14.80 -20.73 -31.32
N GLU A 226 15.15 -22.01 -31.48
CA GLU A 226 15.00 -22.99 -30.41
C GLU A 226 15.86 -22.60 -29.20
N PRO A 227 15.28 -22.59 -27.96
CA PRO A 227 16.03 -22.25 -26.77
C PRO A 227 17.12 -23.30 -26.46
N THR A 228 18.22 -22.84 -25.93
CA THR A 228 19.30 -23.71 -25.43
C THR A 228 18.86 -24.44 -24.14
N ALA A 229 19.57 -25.53 -23.82
CA ALA A 229 19.30 -26.28 -22.58
C ALA A 229 19.45 -25.43 -21.30
N ASP A 230 20.38 -24.46 -21.30
CA ASP A 230 20.58 -23.56 -20.14
C ASP A 230 19.46 -22.51 -20.03
N GLU A 231 18.95 -22.02 -21.14
CA GLU A 231 17.78 -21.12 -21.16
C GLU A 231 16.52 -21.86 -20.66
N LEU A 232 16.26 -23.08 -21.15
CA LEU A 232 15.15 -23.92 -20.66
C LEU A 232 15.29 -24.21 -19.16
N LYS A 233 16.49 -24.54 -18.69
CA LYS A 233 16.75 -24.77 -17.27
C LYS A 233 16.46 -23.52 -16.42
N SER A 234 16.83 -22.35 -16.90
CA SER A 234 16.57 -21.07 -16.24
C SER A 234 15.07 -20.77 -16.20
N LEU A 235 14.37 -20.96 -17.32
CA LEU A 235 12.93 -20.79 -17.42
C LEU A 235 12.17 -21.72 -16.45
N HIS A 236 12.49 -23.02 -16.42
CA HIS A 236 11.81 -23.96 -15.53
C HIS A 236 12.08 -23.70 -14.04
N LYS A 237 13.29 -23.23 -13.69
CA LYS A 237 13.58 -22.76 -12.33
C LYS A 237 12.73 -21.54 -11.95
N LEU A 238 12.60 -20.58 -12.88
CA LEU A 238 11.78 -19.40 -12.69
C LEU A 238 10.31 -19.78 -12.53
N ILE A 239 9.75 -20.62 -13.41
CA ILE A 239 8.37 -21.11 -13.32
C ILE A 239 8.12 -21.74 -11.95
N LYS A 240 8.99 -22.65 -11.50
CA LYS A 240 8.86 -23.31 -10.19
C LYS A 240 8.85 -22.29 -9.05
N LYS A 241 9.75 -21.32 -9.09
CA LYS A 241 9.87 -20.30 -8.06
C LYS A 241 8.64 -19.37 -8.04
N VAL A 242 8.24 -18.86 -9.20
CA VAL A 242 7.09 -17.94 -9.31
C VAL A 242 5.80 -18.62 -8.87
N THR A 243 5.58 -19.89 -9.27
CA THR A 243 4.42 -20.67 -8.83
C THR A 243 4.38 -20.77 -7.30
N PHE A 244 5.50 -21.17 -6.68
CA PHE A 244 5.60 -21.25 -5.23
C PHE A 244 5.34 -19.90 -4.55
N ASP A 245 5.95 -18.82 -5.05
CA ASP A 245 5.84 -17.49 -4.45
C ASP A 245 4.40 -16.94 -4.54
N ILE A 246 3.69 -17.18 -5.65
CA ILE A 246 2.28 -16.81 -5.81
C ILE A 246 1.38 -17.59 -4.83
N GLU A 247 1.56 -18.91 -4.75
CA GLU A 247 0.77 -19.77 -3.87
C GLU A 247 0.95 -19.44 -2.38
N HIS A 248 2.15 -18.91 -2.02
CA HIS A 248 2.50 -18.56 -0.64
C HIS A 248 2.49 -17.04 -0.36
N PHE A 249 2.01 -16.22 -1.29
CA PHE A 249 1.97 -14.75 -1.18
C PHE A 249 3.34 -14.11 -0.85
N SER A 250 4.42 -14.70 -1.39
CA SER A 250 5.80 -14.28 -1.16
C SER A 250 6.32 -13.44 -2.32
N TYR A 251 5.74 -12.26 -2.51
CA TYR A 251 5.99 -11.41 -3.69
C TYR A 251 7.36 -10.71 -3.70
N LEU A 252 8.00 -10.56 -2.55
CA LEU A 252 9.35 -9.98 -2.42
C LEU A 252 10.41 -10.63 -3.31
N SER A 253 10.25 -11.89 -3.62
CA SER A 253 11.22 -12.68 -4.38
C SER A 253 10.91 -12.78 -5.88
N LEU A 254 9.85 -12.11 -6.35
CA LEU A 254 9.48 -12.06 -7.78
C LEU A 254 10.25 -10.99 -8.57
N ILE A 255 10.88 -10.03 -7.90
CA ILE A 255 11.68 -8.94 -8.42
C ILE A 255 13.15 -9.16 -8.06
#